data_7f9ef9f437772a9420765db6afcc9326
#
_entry.id   7f9ef9f437772a9420765db6afcc9326
#
_cell.length_a   1.000
_cell.length_b   1.000
_cell.length_c   1.000
_cell.angle_alpha   90.00
_cell.angle_beta   90.00
_cell.angle_gamma   90.00
#
_symmetry.space_group_name_H-M   'P 1'
#
loop_
_entity.id
_entity.type
_entity.pdbx_description
1 polymer ?
#
loop_
_entity_poly.entity_id
_entity_poly.type
_entity_poly.pdbx_seq_one_letter_code
_entity_poly.pdbx_strand_id
1 'polypeptide(L)'
;MAQVINEMDVPSHSFVFHGTGERYFLICVVNVLLTIITLGIYLPWALMKCKRYLYANMEVNGQRFSYGITGGNVFFSCLVFVFFYFAILMTVSADMPLVGCVLTLLLLVLLIFMAAKGLRYQALMTSLNGVRFSFNCSLKGFWWVTFFLPILMAIGMGTVFFISTKMLHANSSSSVIISVVLMAIVGIVSIGIFNGTLYSLVMSFLWSNTSFGIHRFKVKLDTAYCIKYAILAFLALLPFLAVAGYIIFDQILNEYDSSG
;
A
#
# COMPACT_ATOMS: atom_id res chain seq x y z
N MET A 1 -8.60 47.45 7.65
CA MET A 1 -9.89 46.74 7.64
C MET A 1 -9.67 45.36 7.08
N ALA A 2 -9.43 44.36 7.94
CA ALA A 2 -9.37 42.96 7.53
C ALA A 2 -10.84 42.49 7.36
N GLN A 3 -11.24 42.25 6.12
CA GLN A 3 -12.52 41.58 5.85
C GLN A 3 -12.40 40.17 6.42
N VAL A 4 -13.16 39.94 7.47
CA VAL A 4 -13.51 38.59 7.93
C VAL A 4 -14.22 37.93 6.75
N ILE A 5 -13.52 37.04 6.04
CA ILE A 5 -14.14 36.12 5.08
C ILE A 5 -14.97 35.20 5.97
N ASN A 6 -16.28 35.48 6.07
CA ASN A 6 -17.25 34.54 6.58
C ASN A 6 -16.96 33.21 5.88
N GLU A 7 -16.79 32.14 6.67
CA GLU A 7 -16.80 30.78 6.15
C GLU A 7 -18.07 30.65 5.31
N MET A 8 -17.92 30.80 4.00
CA MET A 8 -19.00 30.52 3.07
C MET A 8 -19.39 29.07 3.33
N ASP A 9 -20.66 28.90 3.67
CA ASP A 9 -21.30 27.60 3.88
C ASP A 9 -21.10 26.78 2.58
N VAL A 10 -19.98 26.07 2.52
CA VAL A 10 -19.63 25.26 1.34
C VAL A 10 -20.59 24.08 1.37
N PRO A 11 -21.51 23.94 0.38
CA PRO A 11 -22.48 22.88 0.39
C PRO A 11 -21.75 21.52 0.46
N SER A 12 -21.94 20.79 1.54
CA SER A 12 -21.40 19.46 1.72
C SER A 12 -22.23 18.47 0.90
N HIS A 13 -21.57 17.75 0.01
CA HIS A 13 -22.20 16.68 -0.77
C HIS A 13 -21.80 15.32 -0.19
N SER A 14 -22.79 14.50 0.18
CA SER A 14 -22.54 13.16 0.67
C SER A 14 -22.28 12.19 -0.47
N PHE A 15 -21.36 11.24 -0.25
CA PHE A 15 -21.22 10.09 -1.13
C PHE A 15 -22.30 9.06 -0.82
N VAL A 16 -22.97 8.56 -1.86
CA VAL A 16 -23.95 7.49 -1.74
C VAL A 16 -23.41 6.28 -2.50
N PHE A 17 -23.49 5.11 -1.90
CA PHE A 17 -23.07 3.85 -2.52
C PHE A 17 -24.30 2.98 -2.79
N HIS A 18 -24.56 2.66 -4.05
CA HIS A 18 -25.71 1.87 -4.50
C HIS A 18 -25.37 0.38 -4.73
N GLY A 19 -24.12 -0.01 -4.54
CA GLY A 19 -23.68 -1.38 -4.71
C GLY A 19 -24.18 -2.28 -3.57
N THR A 20 -24.50 -3.53 -3.89
CA THR A 20 -24.85 -4.55 -2.90
C THR A 20 -23.64 -5.45 -2.62
N GLY A 21 -23.46 -5.83 -1.35
CA GLY A 21 -22.39 -6.74 -0.93
C GLY A 21 -22.48 -8.10 -1.63
N GLU A 22 -23.69 -8.62 -1.85
CA GLU A 22 -23.93 -9.88 -2.54
C GLU A 22 -23.39 -9.87 -3.98
N ARG A 23 -23.74 -8.84 -4.76
CA ARG A 23 -23.24 -8.71 -6.15
C ARG A 23 -21.72 -8.55 -6.19
N TYR A 24 -21.16 -7.76 -5.27
CA TYR A 24 -19.72 -7.61 -5.20
C TYR A 24 -19.02 -8.92 -4.85
N PHE A 25 -19.56 -9.67 -3.89
CA PHE A 25 -19.06 -10.99 -3.51
C PHE A 25 -19.07 -11.97 -4.69
N LEU A 26 -20.19 -12.06 -5.43
CA LEU A 26 -20.26 -12.91 -6.62
C LEU A 26 -19.21 -12.52 -7.68
N ILE A 27 -19.02 -11.22 -7.92
CA ILE A 27 -17.98 -10.75 -8.83
C ILE A 27 -16.59 -11.20 -8.34
N CYS A 28 -16.30 -11.09 -7.04
CA CYS A 28 -15.03 -11.52 -6.46
C CYS A 28 -14.83 -13.03 -6.59
N VAL A 29 -15.83 -13.86 -6.26
CA VAL A 29 -15.75 -15.32 -6.35
C VAL A 29 -15.46 -15.76 -7.78
N VAL A 30 -16.23 -15.28 -8.76
CA VAL A 30 -16.02 -15.61 -10.18
C VAL A 30 -14.63 -15.18 -10.64
N ASN A 31 -14.17 -13.99 -10.24
CA ASN A 31 -12.85 -13.47 -10.61
C ASN A 31 -11.73 -14.28 -9.98
N VAL A 32 -11.87 -14.73 -8.72
CA VAL A 32 -10.91 -15.62 -8.05
C VAL A 32 -10.82 -16.97 -8.77
N LEU A 33 -11.96 -17.60 -9.06
CA LEU A 33 -12.01 -18.86 -9.78
C LEU A 33 -11.33 -18.77 -11.14
N LEU A 34 -11.65 -17.73 -11.94
CA LEU A 34 -11.02 -17.51 -13.23
C LEU A 34 -9.51 -17.24 -13.11
N THR A 35 -9.09 -16.54 -12.06
CA THR A 35 -7.68 -16.27 -11.81
C THR A 35 -6.92 -17.56 -11.47
N ILE A 36 -7.52 -18.45 -10.68
CA ILE A 36 -6.94 -19.77 -10.35
C ILE A 36 -6.86 -20.64 -11.61
N ILE A 37 -7.95 -20.76 -12.38
CA ILE A 37 -7.99 -21.59 -13.62
C ILE A 37 -6.96 -21.09 -14.65
N THR A 38 -6.75 -19.78 -14.74
CA THR A 38 -5.79 -19.19 -15.69
C THR A 38 -4.37 -19.03 -15.12
N LEU A 39 -4.09 -19.63 -13.95
CA LEU A 39 -2.78 -19.51 -13.27
C LEU A 39 -2.32 -18.05 -13.07
N GLY A 40 -3.28 -17.15 -12.76
CA GLY A 40 -2.99 -15.73 -12.53
C GLY A 40 -3.06 -14.82 -13.75
N ILE A 41 -3.11 -15.34 -14.97
CA ILE A 41 -3.16 -14.51 -16.21
C ILE A 41 -4.39 -13.59 -16.21
N TYR A 42 -5.52 -14.04 -15.66
CA TYR A 42 -6.76 -13.27 -15.61
C TYR A 42 -6.77 -12.15 -14.55
N LEU A 43 -5.81 -12.11 -13.63
CA LEU A 43 -5.75 -11.16 -12.50
C LEU A 43 -5.96 -9.68 -12.90
N PRO A 44 -5.34 -9.13 -13.96
CA PRO A 44 -5.57 -7.75 -14.39
C PRO A 44 -7.04 -7.43 -14.72
N TRP A 45 -7.73 -8.35 -15.39
CA TRP A 45 -9.15 -8.18 -15.72
C TRP A 45 -10.04 -8.31 -14.48
N ALA A 46 -9.72 -9.23 -13.57
CA ALA A 46 -10.39 -9.41 -12.30
C ALA A 46 -10.38 -8.11 -11.48
N LEU A 47 -9.19 -7.52 -11.29
CA LEU A 47 -9.02 -6.27 -10.56
C LEU A 47 -9.79 -5.10 -11.19
N MET A 48 -9.77 -5.01 -12.52
CA MET A 48 -10.48 -3.93 -13.23
C MET A 48 -12.00 -4.10 -13.16
N LYS A 49 -12.52 -5.34 -13.17
CA LYS A 49 -13.95 -5.61 -12.97
C LYS A 49 -14.42 -5.18 -11.57
N CYS A 50 -13.67 -5.54 -10.52
CA CYS A 50 -13.97 -5.13 -9.15
C CYS A 50 -13.96 -3.60 -9.01
N LYS A 51 -12.94 -2.91 -9.50
CA LYS A 51 -12.85 -1.45 -9.48
C LYS A 51 -14.01 -0.80 -10.24
N ARG A 52 -14.32 -1.28 -11.45
CA ARG A 52 -15.41 -0.74 -12.26
C ARG A 52 -16.75 -0.85 -11.54
N TYR A 53 -17.02 -1.98 -10.86
CA TYR A 53 -18.24 -2.15 -10.09
C TYR A 53 -18.33 -1.11 -8.96
N LEU A 54 -17.25 -0.90 -8.20
CA LEU A 54 -17.21 0.06 -7.10
C LEU A 54 -17.46 1.49 -7.62
N TYR A 55 -16.73 1.93 -8.64
CA TYR A 55 -16.88 3.28 -9.21
C TYR A 55 -18.27 3.51 -9.81
N ALA A 56 -18.84 2.54 -10.55
CA ALA A 56 -20.15 2.67 -11.17
C ALA A 56 -21.30 2.75 -10.14
N ASN A 57 -21.10 2.27 -8.92
CA ASN A 57 -22.08 2.34 -7.84
C ASN A 57 -21.82 3.48 -6.84
N MET A 58 -20.73 4.25 -7.02
CA MET A 58 -20.48 5.48 -6.27
C MET A 58 -21.20 6.65 -6.92
N GLU A 59 -21.95 7.39 -6.11
CA GLU A 59 -22.70 8.58 -6.54
C GLU A 59 -22.40 9.78 -5.65
N VAL A 60 -22.27 10.94 -6.26
CA VAL A 60 -22.13 12.24 -5.60
C VAL A 60 -23.09 13.20 -6.27
N ASN A 61 -24.00 13.79 -5.51
CA ASN A 61 -24.96 14.77 -6.00
C ASN A 61 -25.78 14.27 -7.21
N GLY A 62 -26.25 13.04 -7.17
CA GLY A 62 -27.03 12.44 -8.28
C GLY A 62 -26.19 11.97 -9.48
N GLN A 63 -24.87 12.07 -9.42
CA GLN A 63 -23.97 11.74 -10.53
C GLN A 63 -23.06 10.56 -10.17
N ARG A 64 -22.97 9.59 -11.08
CA ARG A 64 -22.15 8.39 -10.89
C ARG A 64 -20.78 8.52 -11.53
N PHE A 65 -19.79 7.90 -10.88
CA PHE A 65 -18.44 7.81 -11.43
C PHE A 65 -18.39 6.81 -12.60
N SER A 66 -17.59 7.14 -13.59
CA SER A 66 -17.23 6.19 -14.65
C SER A 66 -15.73 5.87 -14.59
N TYR A 67 -15.39 4.60 -14.85
CA TYR A 67 -14.02 4.11 -14.80
C TYR A 67 -13.68 3.39 -16.12
N GLY A 68 -12.84 3.99 -16.94
CA GLY A 68 -12.58 3.57 -18.31
C GLY A 68 -11.38 2.64 -18.50
N ILE A 69 -10.66 2.22 -17.44
CA ILE A 69 -9.49 1.35 -17.58
C ILE A 69 -9.92 -0.07 -17.94
N THR A 70 -9.24 -0.66 -18.92
CA THR A 70 -9.42 -2.05 -19.35
C THR A 70 -8.34 -2.96 -18.76
N GLY A 71 -8.66 -4.24 -18.57
CA GLY A 71 -7.70 -5.24 -18.07
C GLY A 71 -6.49 -5.40 -19.00
N GLY A 72 -6.69 -5.24 -20.32
CA GLY A 72 -5.60 -5.33 -21.30
C GLY A 72 -4.49 -4.30 -21.09
N ASN A 73 -4.84 -3.05 -20.72
CA ASN A 73 -3.85 -2.01 -20.45
C ASN A 73 -2.98 -2.32 -19.22
N VAL A 74 -3.58 -2.99 -18.21
CA VAL A 74 -2.87 -3.41 -17.00
C VAL A 74 -2.03 -4.66 -17.26
N PHE A 75 -2.50 -5.55 -18.14
CA PHE A 75 -1.83 -6.81 -18.46
C PHE A 75 -0.41 -6.60 -18.98
N PHE A 76 -0.21 -5.66 -19.92
CA PHE A 76 1.14 -5.35 -20.43
C PHE A 76 2.10 -4.89 -19.33
N SER A 77 1.61 -4.13 -18.35
CA SER A 77 2.42 -3.74 -17.19
C SER A 77 2.78 -4.93 -16.32
N CYS A 78 1.85 -5.88 -16.14
CA CYS A 78 2.11 -7.12 -15.43
C CYS A 78 3.13 -8.00 -16.15
N LEU A 79 3.09 -8.09 -17.48
CA LEU A 79 4.08 -8.86 -18.27
C LEU A 79 5.51 -8.35 -18.05
N VAL A 80 5.70 -7.03 -18.05
CA VAL A 80 7.02 -6.44 -17.77
C VAL A 80 7.52 -6.86 -16.37
N PHE A 81 6.63 -6.82 -15.37
CA PHE A 81 6.97 -7.23 -14.02
C PHE A 81 7.36 -8.72 -13.95
N VAL A 82 6.56 -9.59 -14.57
CA VAL A 82 6.81 -11.03 -14.63
C VAL A 82 8.13 -11.34 -15.33
N PHE A 83 8.44 -10.64 -16.44
CA PHE A 83 9.72 -10.79 -17.15
C PHE A 83 10.91 -10.50 -16.23
N PHE A 84 10.90 -9.35 -15.53
CA PHE A 84 11.98 -9.01 -14.59
C PHE A 84 12.08 -9.99 -13.43
N TYR A 85 10.95 -10.47 -12.90
CA TYR A 85 10.92 -11.47 -11.84
C TYR A 85 11.64 -12.75 -12.25
N PHE A 86 11.30 -13.31 -13.41
CA PHE A 86 11.99 -14.49 -13.94
C PHE A 86 13.45 -14.23 -14.27
N ALA A 87 13.79 -13.07 -14.83
CA ALA A 87 15.17 -12.70 -15.10
C ALA A 87 16.01 -12.67 -13.80
N ILE A 88 15.47 -12.12 -12.71
CA ILE A 88 16.14 -12.10 -11.40
C ILE A 88 16.29 -13.53 -10.85
N LEU A 89 15.26 -14.38 -10.94
CA LEU A 89 15.34 -15.78 -10.51
C LEU A 89 16.46 -16.53 -11.25
N MET A 90 16.59 -16.32 -12.56
CA MET A 90 17.66 -16.94 -13.37
C MET A 90 19.05 -16.49 -12.90
N THR A 91 19.23 -15.25 -12.47
CA THR A 91 20.56 -14.80 -11.95
C THR A 91 20.93 -15.45 -10.63
N VAL A 92 19.91 -15.76 -9.78
CA VAL A 92 20.13 -16.49 -8.52
C VAL A 92 20.56 -17.93 -8.82
N SER A 93 19.87 -18.60 -9.79
CA SER A 93 20.21 -19.99 -10.19
C SER A 93 21.56 -20.11 -10.91
N ALA A 94 22.03 -19.02 -11.54
CA ALA A 94 23.31 -18.96 -12.27
C ALA A 94 24.50 -18.48 -11.41
N ASP A 95 24.30 -18.28 -10.09
CA ASP A 95 25.31 -17.73 -9.17
C ASP A 95 25.91 -16.40 -9.62
N MET A 96 25.09 -15.54 -10.23
CA MET A 96 25.49 -14.20 -10.72
C MET A 96 24.89 -13.08 -9.85
N PRO A 97 25.30 -12.90 -8.56
CA PRO A 97 24.66 -11.97 -7.64
C PRO A 97 24.74 -10.50 -8.09
N LEU A 98 25.82 -10.08 -8.74
CA LEU A 98 25.97 -8.72 -9.25
C LEU A 98 24.94 -8.39 -10.33
N VAL A 99 24.69 -9.31 -11.25
CA VAL A 99 23.67 -9.14 -12.31
C VAL A 99 22.28 -9.09 -11.69
N GLY A 100 21.99 -9.94 -10.71
CA GLY A 100 20.75 -9.93 -9.94
C GLY A 100 20.51 -8.60 -9.21
N CYS A 101 21.53 -8.04 -8.56
CA CYS A 101 21.46 -6.72 -7.92
C CYS A 101 21.15 -5.61 -8.93
N VAL A 102 21.83 -5.58 -10.07
CA VAL A 102 21.59 -4.58 -11.13
C VAL A 102 20.17 -4.67 -11.67
N LEU A 103 19.67 -5.89 -11.96
CA LEU A 103 18.32 -6.11 -12.45
C LEU A 103 17.27 -5.69 -11.39
N THR A 104 17.52 -5.97 -10.12
CA THR A 104 16.62 -5.56 -9.02
C THR A 104 16.57 -4.03 -8.90
N LEU A 105 17.69 -3.34 -8.96
CA LEU A 105 17.74 -1.87 -8.96
C LEU A 105 17.00 -1.29 -10.17
N LEU A 106 17.21 -1.86 -11.36
CA LEU A 106 16.52 -1.44 -12.57
C LEU A 106 15.01 -1.63 -12.45
N LEU A 107 14.57 -2.77 -11.90
CA LEU A 107 13.14 -3.02 -11.62
C LEU A 107 12.56 -2.01 -10.65
N LEU A 108 13.26 -1.65 -9.56
CA LEU A 108 12.80 -0.64 -8.61
C LEU A 108 12.59 0.72 -9.28
N VAL A 109 13.56 1.16 -10.09
CA VAL A 109 13.45 2.41 -10.86
C VAL A 109 12.24 2.37 -11.80
N LEU A 110 12.07 1.26 -12.53
CA LEU A 110 10.96 1.06 -13.47
C LEU A 110 9.61 1.05 -12.75
N LEU A 111 9.51 0.38 -11.59
CA LEU A 111 8.27 0.33 -10.80
C LEU A 111 7.80 1.71 -10.38
N ILE A 112 8.70 2.56 -9.89
CA ILE A 112 8.35 3.93 -9.46
C ILE A 112 7.87 4.76 -10.66
N PHE A 113 8.54 4.63 -11.80
CA PHE A 113 8.15 5.33 -13.02
C PHE A 113 6.78 4.83 -13.54
N MET A 114 6.55 3.51 -13.53
CA MET A 114 5.27 2.92 -13.90
C MET A 114 4.16 3.31 -12.92
N ALA A 115 4.44 3.36 -11.62
CA ALA A 115 3.48 3.81 -10.60
C ALA A 115 3.04 5.26 -10.84
N ALA A 116 3.97 6.18 -11.09
CA ALA A 116 3.65 7.59 -11.39
C ALA A 116 2.79 7.73 -12.65
N LYS A 117 3.16 7.03 -13.73
CA LYS A 117 2.36 7.00 -14.97
C LYS A 117 1.02 6.31 -14.77
N GLY A 118 0.97 5.22 -14.02
CA GLY A 118 -0.24 4.47 -13.69
C GLY A 118 -1.26 5.32 -12.94
N LEU A 119 -0.84 6.09 -11.94
CA LEU A 119 -1.70 7.01 -11.19
C LEU A 119 -2.25 8.11 -12.10
N ARG A 120 -1.40 8.70 -12.94
CA ARG A 120 -1.85 9.69 -13.93
C ARG A 120 -2.89 9.11 -14.89
N TYR A 121 -2.65 7.90 -15.38
CA TYR A 121 -3.57 7.21 -16.28
C TYR A 121 -4.89 6.85 -15.57
N GLN A 122 -4.83 6.38 -14.33
CA GLN A 122 -6.03 6.11 -13.52
C GLN A 122 -6.88 7.37 -13.33
N ALA A 123 -6.27 8.49 -12.99
CA ALA A 123 -6.99 9.76 -12.85
C ALA A 123 -7.68 10.16 -14.16
N LEU A 124 -6.96 10.15 -15.29
CA LEU A 124 -7.50 10.51 -16.60
C LEU A 124 -8.65 9.60 -17.07
N MET A 125 -8.65 8.34 -16.65
CA MET A 125 -9.68 7.35 -16.99
C MET A 125 -10.84 7.32 -16.00
N THR A 126 -10.78 8.12 -14.93
CA THR A 126 -11.88 8.32 -14.00
C THR A 126 -12.58 9.61 -14.35
N SER A 127 -13.91 9.58 -14.52
CA SER A 127 -14.69 10.78 -14.76
C SER A 127 -15.98 10.80 -13.93
N LEU A 128 -16.44 12.01 -13.64
CA LEU A 128 -17.72 12.29 -13.01
C LEU A 128 -18.43 13.32 -13.88
N ASN A 129 -19.64 12.98 -14.36
CA ASN A 129 -20.41 13.83 -15.26
C ASN A 129 -19.64 14.33 -16.51
N GLY A 130 -18.81 13.44 -17.11
CA GLY A 130 -18.01 13.81 -18.29
C GLY A 130 -16.74 14.60 -17.99
N VAL A 131 -16.56 15.15 -16.77
CA VAL A 131 -15.33 15.81 -16.33
C VAL A 131 -14.34 14.79 -15.83
N ARG A 132 -13.15 14.80 -16.41
CA ARG A 132 -12.06 13.85 -16.04
C ARG A 132 -11.25 14.38 -14.87
N PHE A 133 -10.82 13.45 -14.04
CA PHE A 133 -9.80 13.75 -13.06
C PHE A 133 -8.43 13.85 -13.73
N SER A 134 -7.55 14.65 -13.17
CA SER A 134 -6.15 14.71 -13.60
C SER A 134 -5.21 14.62 -12.41
N PHE A 135 -4.04 14.03 -12.64
CA PHE A 135 -2.98 13.88 -11.65
C PHE A 135 -1.70 14.51 -12.21
N ASN A 136 -1.30 15.60 -11.61
CA ASN A 136 -0.15 16.40 -12.05
C ASN A 136 0.86 16.50 -10.91
N CYS A 137 1.81 15.58 -10.88
CA CYS A 137 2.93 15.66 -9.96
C CYS A 137 4.26 15.76 -10.72
N SER A 138 5.25 16.39 -10.09
CA SER A 138 6.62 16.35 -10.57
C SER A 138 7.21 14.96 -10.31
N LEU A 139 7.91 14.37 -11.28
CA LEU A 139 8.58 13.09 -11.10
C LEU A 139 9.57 13.13 -9.92
N LYS A 140 10.29 14.24 -9.71
CA LYS A 140 11.19 14.42 -8.56
C LYS A 140 10.45 14.33 -7.23
N GLY A 141 9.29 15.01 -7.10
CA GLY A 141 8.47 14.95 -5.88
C GLY A 141 7.90 13.55 -5.63
N PHE A 142 7.48 12.86 -6.70
CA PHE A 142 6.99 11.48 -6.60
C PHE A 142 8.08 10.52 -6.12
N TRP A 143 9.31 10.61 -6.68
CA TRP A 143 10.46 9.84 -6.25
C TRP A 143 10.82 10.10 -4.78
N TRP A 144 10.80 11.37 -4.38
CA TRP A 144 11.10 11.75 -3.01
C TRP A 144 10.15 11.11 -2.01
N VAL A 145 8.85 11.22 -2.24
CA VAL A 145 7.82 10.73 -1.32
C VAL A 145 7.69 9.20 -1.35
N THR A 146 7.84 8.57 -2.53
CA THR A 146 7.59 7.13 -2.70
C THR A 146 8.81 6.26 -2.42
N PHE A 147 10.02 6.79 -2.59
CA PHE A 147 11.26 6.03 -2.47
C PHE A 147 12.18 6.55 -1.38
N PHE A 148 12.61 7.81 -1.46
CA PHE A 148 13.60 8.34 -0.53
C PHE A 148 13.06 8.48 0.90
N LEU A 149 11.85 9.00 1.05
CA LEU A 149 11.24 9.19 2.37
C LEU A 149 11.03 7.88 3.12
N PRO A 150 10.47 6.79 2.54
CA PRO A 150 10.36 5.49 3.21
C PRO A 150 11.71 4.91 3.61
N ILE A 151 12.73 5.02 2.76
CA ILE A 151 14.09 4.54 3.07
C ILE A 151 14.69 5.33 4.24
N LEU A 152 14.60 6.65 4.20
CA LEU A 152 15.10 7.50 5.29
C LEU A 152 14.44 7.16 6.62
N MET A 153 13.12 6.98 6.61
CA MET A 153 12.35 6.59 7.78
C MET A 153 12.70 5.18 8.25
N ALA A 154 12.91 4.22 7.33
CA ALA A 154 13.32 2.85 7.66
C ALA A 154 14.71 2.81 8.31
N ILE A 155 15.67 3.60 7.80
CA ILE A 155 17.01 3.76 8.40
C ILE A 155 16.87 4.33 9.82
N GLY A 156 16.08 5.39 10.00
CA GLY A 156 15.83 5.99 11.31
C GLY A 156 15.25 4.99 12.32
N MET A 157 14.27 4.19 11.90
CA MET A 157 13.70 3.13 12.75
C MET A 157 14.69 2.01 13.05
N GLY A 158 15.47 1.58 12.05
CA GLY A 158 16.51 0.58 12.21
C GLY A 158 17.56 1.01 13.23
N THR A 159 17.96 2.29 13.23
CA THR A 159 18.90 2.83 14.23
C THR A 159 18.30 2.85 15.65
N VAL A 160 17.04 3.27 15.80
CA VAL A 160 16.34 3.24 17.09
C VAL A 160 16.24 1.81 17.62
N PHE A 161 15.88 0.85 16.76
CA PHE A 161 15.80 -0.56 17.12
C PHE A 161 17.17 -1.12 17.52
N PHE A 162 18.22 -0.81 16.75
CA PHE A 162 19.59 -1.24 17.05
C PHE A 162 20.10 -0.68 18.39
N ILE A 163 19.86 0.60 18.68
CA ILE A 163 20.22 1.22 19.95
C ILE A 163 19.47 0.56 21.11
N SER A 164 18.16 0.31 20.95
CA SER A 164 17.37 -0.33 22.00
C SER A 164 17.83 -1.76 22.29
N THR A 165 18.22 -2.55 21.28
CA THR A 165 18.79 -3.89 21.48
C THR A 165 20.12 -3.84 22.25
N LYS A 166 21.00 -2.88 21.95
CA LYS A 166 22.27 -2.70 22.67
C LYS A 166 22.08 -2.31 24.13
N MET A 167 21.13 -1.41 24.41
CA MET A 167 20.81 -1.00 25.79
C MET A 167 20.25 -2.15 26.61
N LEU A 168 19.41 -3.02 26.03
CA LEU A 168 18.84 -4.17 26.72
C LEU A 168 19.86 -5.27 27.01
N HIS A 169 20.84 -5.50 26.13
CA HIS A 169 21.90 -6.49 26.36
C HIS A 169 22.94 -6.04 27.39
N ALA A 170 23.03 -4.77 27.70
CA ALA A 170 23.94 -4.23 28.69
C ALA A 170 23.48 -4.45 30.14
N ASN A 171 22.21 -4.77 30.37
CA ASN A 171 21.62 -5.04 31.70
C ASN A 171 21.46 -6.53 31.92
N SER A 172 22.26 -7.06 32.85
CA SER A 172 22.40 -8.43 33.35
C SER A 172 21.11 -9.25 33.57
N SER A 173 21.19 -10.48 33.16
CA SER A 173 20.66 -11.81 33.62
C SER A 173 19.26 -12.00 34.23
N SER A 174 18.60 -11.07 34.85
CA SER A 174 17.35 -11.38 35.57
C SER A 174 16.05 -11.05 34.82
N SER A 175 16.10 -10.62 33.57
CA SER A 175 14.90 -10.13 32.89
C SER A 175 14.83 -10.37 31.38
N VAL A 176 15.26 -11.54 30.93
CA VAL A 176 15.14 -11.87 29.49
C VAL A 176 13.70 -11.71 29.01
N ILE A 177 12.71 -12.13 29.82
CA ILE A 177 11.30 -11.98 29.46
C ILE A 177 10.88 -10.52 29.39
N ILE A 178 11.26 -9.70 30.37
CA ILE A 178 10.95 -8.27 30.37
C ILE A 178 11.60 -7.58 29.19
N SER A 179 12.86 -7.93 28.85
CA SER A 179 13.57 -7.36 27.71
C SER A 179 12.89 -7.72 26.37
N VAL A 180 12.43 -8.96 26.19
CA VAL A 180 11.69 -9.39 24.99
C VAL A 180 10.37 -8.65 24.86
N VAL A 181 9.61 -8.52 25.95
CA VAL A 181 8.33 -7.78 25.95
C VAL A 181 8.54 -6.32 25.60
N LEU A 182 9.53 -5.65 26.19
CA LEU A 182 9.86 -4.26 25.88
C LEU A 182 10.28 -4.08 24.41
N MET A 183 11.09 -4.99 23.88
CA MET A 183 11.46 -4.99 22.46
C MET A 183 10.26 -5.14 21.54
N ALA A 184 9.33 -6.03 21.88
CA ALA A 184 8.10 -6.21 21.12
C ALA A 184 7.25 -4.94 21.13
N ILE A 185 7.09 -4.27 22.27
CA ILE A 185 6.35 -3.02 22.39
C ILE A 185 7.03 -1.91 21.56
N VAL A 186 8.34 -1.72 21.69
CA VAL A 186 9.09 -0.74 20.89
C VAL A 186 8.97 -1.03 19.41
N GLY A 187 9.03 -2.31 19.01
CA GLY A 187 8.84 -2.73 17.61
C GLY A 187 7.46 -2.34 17.07
N ILE A 188 6.39 -2.69 17.79
CA ILE A 188 5.00 -2.40 17.39
C ILE A 188 4.77 -0.89 17.27
N VAL A 189 5.22 -0.12 18.27
CA VAL A 189 5.08 1.34 18.26
C VAL A 189 5.86 1.96 17.10
N SER A 190 7.10 1.51 16.88
CA SER A 190 7.93 2.00 15.78
C SER A 190 7.33 1.70 14.41
N ILE A 191 6.81 0.48 14.19
CA ILE A 191 6.13 0.09 12.96
C ILE A 191 4.85 0.92 12.77
N GLY A 192 4.08 1.15 13.83
CA GLY A 192 2.87 1.98 13.79
C GLY A 192 3.17 3.44 13.41
N ILE A 193 4.20 4.03 14.03
CA ILE A 193 4.66 5.39 13.70
C ILE A 193 5.12 5.47 12.25
N PHE A 194 5.90 4.50 11.79
CA PHE A 194 6.38 4.44 10.41
C PHE A 194 5.23 4.39 9.41
N ASN A 195 4.35 3.38 9.55
CA ASN A 195 3.24 3.19 8.62
C ASN A 195 2.24 4.36 8.66
N GLY A 196 1.89 4.85 9.84
CA GLY A 196 0.96 5.97 9.99
C GLY A 196 1.49 7.27 9.39
N THR A 197 2.77 7.58 9.62
CA THR A 197 3.42 8.77 9.05
C THR A 197 3.56 8.65 7.55
N LEU A 198 4.03 7.49 7.06
CA LEU A 198 4.18 7.23 5.63
C LEU A 198 2.84 7.33 4.90
N TYR A 199 1.79 6.71 5.44
CA TYR A 199 0.44 6.78 4.89
C TYR A 199 -0.07 8.22 4.82
N SER A 200 0.06 9.00 5.90
CA SER A 200 -0.36 10.41 5.96
C SER A 200 0.35 11.25 4.89
N LEU A 201 1.67 11.11 4.76
CA LEU A 201 2.47 11.89 3.81
C LEU A 201 2.19 11.50 2.36
N VAL A 202 2.17 10.19 2.06
CA VAL A 202 1.89 9.68 0.71
C VAL A 202 0.49 10.07 0.27
N MET A 203 -0.53 9.86 1.11
CA MET A 203 -1.92 10.20 0.77
C MET A 203 -2.13 11.70 0.63
N SER A 204 -1.57 12.51 1.52
CA SER A 204 -1.61 13.98 1.38
C SER A 204 -0.95 14.44 0.09
N PHE A 205 0.18 13.84 -0.29
CA PHE A 205 0.86 14.13 -1.55
C PHE A 205 0.00 13.74 -2.76
N LEU A 206 -0.57 12.53 -2.78
CA LEU A 206 -1.40 12.04 -3.89
C LEU A 206 -2.63 12.92 -4.10
N TRP A 207 -3.38 13.20 -3.04
CA TRP A 207 -4.58 14.03 -3.14
C TRP A 207 -4.28 15.48 -3.50
N SER A 208 -3.20 16.06 -2.96
CA SER A 208 -2.81 17.46 -3.29
C SER A 208 -2.36 17.63 -4.74
N ASN A 209 -1.93 16.54 -5.40
CA ASN A 209 -1.57 16.55 -6.83
C ASN A 209 -2.72 16.11 -7.74
N THR A 210 -3.87 15.75 -7.17
CA THR A 210 -5.08 15.40 -7.92
C THR A 210 -5.93 16.65 -8.14
N SER A 211 -6.52 16.78 -9.33
CA SER A 211 -7.46 17.85 -9.66
C SER A 211 -8.68 17.30 -10.41
N PHE A 212 -9.80 18.02 -10.26
CA PHE A 212 -11.06 17.75 -10.94
C PHE A 212 -11.46 18.99 -11.76
N GLY A 213 -11.40 18.88 -13.06
CA GLY A 213 -11.55 20.05 -13.94
C GLY A 213 -10.49 21.12 -13.63
N ILE A 214 -10.94 22.31 -13.25
CA ILE A 214 -10.10 23.46 -12.88
C ILE A 214 -9.75 23.49 -11.38
N HIS A 215 -10.42 22.68 -10.55
CA HIS A 215 -10.27 22.66 -9.10
C HIS A 215 -9.21 21.65 -8.66
N ARG A 216 -8.28 22.09 -7.80
CA ARG A 216 -7.28 21.22 -7.18
C ARG A 216 -7.73 20.81 -5.79
N PHE A 217 -7.58 19.55 -5.48
CA PHE A 217 -7.78 19.08 -4.11
C PHE A 217 -6.63 19.55 -3.21
N LYS A 218 -6.96 19.96 -2.01
CA LYS A 218 -5.98 20.27 -0.96
C LYS A 218 -6.37 19.48 0.27
N VAL A 219 -5.73 18.33 0.44
CA VAL A 219 -6.00 17.45 1.57
C VAL A 219 -4.75 17.38 2.43
N LYS A 220 -4.89 17.66 3.71
CA LYS A 220 -3.87 17.46 4.71
C LYS A 220 -4.41 16.48 5.74
N LEU A 221 -3.90 15.27 5.74
CA LEU A 221 -4.28 14.25 6.74
C LEU A 221 -3.57 14.55 8.05
N ASP A 222 -4.29 14.38 9.15
CA ASP A 222 -3.69 14.45 10.46
C ASP A 222 -2.86 13.18 10.73
N THR A 223 -1.55 13.38 10.86
CA THR A 223 -0.58 12.31 11.05
C THR A 223 -0.81 11.57 12.37
N ALA A 224 -1.25 12.25 13.43
CA ALA A 224 -1.50 11.64 14.73
C ALA A 224 -2.63 10.59 14.67
N TYR A 225 -3.73 10.92 13.96
CA TYR A 225 -4.81 9.95 13.72
C TYR A 225 -4.34 8.77 12.87
N CYS A 226 -3.55 9.00 11.83
CA CYS A 226 -3.01 7.92 11.00
C CYS A 226 -2.12 6.97 11.81
N ILE A 227 -1.25 7.49 12.68
CA ILE A 227 -0.41 6.70 13.58
C ILE A 227 -1.27 5.89 14.56
N LYS A 228 -2.26 6.52 15.20
CA LYS A 228 -3.18 5.84 16.13
C LYS A 228 -3.85 4.63 15.46
N TYR A 229 -4.41 4.81 14.27
CA TYR A 229 -5.10 3.73 13.56
C TYR A 229 -4.12 2.66 13.05
N ALA A 230 -2.90 3.03 12.66
CA ALA A 230 -1.87 2.07 12.28
C ALA A 230 -1.48 1.18 13.48
N ILE A 231 -1.28 1.75 14.66
CA ILE A 231 -1.00 0.98 15.88
C ILE A 231 -2.18 0.07 16.25
N LEU A 232 -3.42 0.57 16.20
CA LEU A 232 -4.61 -0.24 16.48
C LEU A 232 -4.76 -1.41 15.50
N ALA A 233 -4.47 -1.20 14.22
CA ALA A 233 -4.51 -2.26 13.21
C ALA A 233 -3.45 -3.35 13.49
N PHE A 234 -2.24 -2.96 13.90
CA PHE A 234 -1.20 -3.90 14.33
C PHE A 234 -1.61 -4.70 15.57
N LEU A 235 -2.18 -4.02 16.58
CA LEU A 235 -2.68 -4.70 17.78
C LEU A 235 -3.78 -5.71 17.47
N ALA A 236 -4.68 -5.39 16.54
CA ALA A 236 -5.73 -6.30 16.08
C ALA A 236 -5.18 -7.53 15.33
N LEU A 237 -4.00 -7.42 14.70
CA LEU A 237 -3.33 -8.53 14.01
C LEU A 237 -2.55 -9.45 14.95
N LEU A 238 -2.16 -8.99 16.15
CA LEU A 238 -1.33 -9.75 17.08
C LEU A 238 -1.89 -11.15 17.42
N PRO A 239 -3.19 -11.36 17.74
CA PRO A 239 -3.71 -12.67 18.04
C PRO A 239 -3.57 -13.65 16.87
N PHE A 240 -3.75 -13.19 15.63
CA PHE A 240 -3.58 -14.01 14.43
C PHE A 240 -2.11 -14.38 14.21
N LEU A 241 -1.19 -13.43 14.42
CA LEU A 241 0.25 -13.69 14.33
C LEU A 241 0.73 -14.64 15.43
N ALA A 242 0.18 -14.55 16.63
CA ALA A 242 0.50 -15.45 17.73
C ALA A 242 0.06 -16.88 17.42
N VAL A 243 -1.15 -17.09 16.88
CA VAL A 243 -1.63 -18.40 16.45
C VAL A 243 -0.80 -18.96 15.31
N ALA A 244 -0.51 -18.16 14.29
CA ALA A 244 0.34 -18.56 13.17
C ALA A 244 1.76 -18.94 13.63
N GLY A 245 2.34 -18.12 14.53
CA GLY A 245 3.65 -18.39 15.12
C GLY A 245 3.68 -19.70 15.94
N TYR A 246 2.62 -19.96 16.70
CA TYR A 246 2.48 -21.21 17.45
C TYR A 246 2.43 -22.43 16.51
N ILE A 247 1.64 -22.38 15.45
CA ILE A 247 1.52 -23.48 14.47
C ILE A 247 2.87 -23.76 13.78
N ILE A 248 3.58 -22.69 13.36
CA ILE A 248 4.90 -22.85 12.73
C ILE A 248 5.92 -23.44 13.72
N PHE A 249 5.92 -22.97 14.95
CA PHE A 249 6.81 -23.48 15.99
C PHE A 249 6.56 -24.95 16.30
N ASP A 250 5.30 -25.37 16.42
CA ASP A 250 4.91 -26.75 16.63
C ASP A 250 5.34 -27.66 15.46
N GLN A 251 5.21 -27.20 14.22
CA GLN A 251 5.69 -27.91 13.03
C GLN A 251 7.22 -28.10 13.05
N ILE A 252 7.98 -27.06 13.39
CA ILE A 252 9.44 -27.14 13.49
C ILE A 252 9.88 -28.12 14.59
N LEU A 253 9.22 -28.14 15.74
CA LEU A 253 9.51 -29.08 16.82
C LEU A 253 9.24 -30.54 16.40
N ASN A 254 8.10 -30.77 15.75
CA ASN A 254 7.74 -32.12 15.27
C ASN A 254 8.70 -32.63 14.18
N GLU A 255 9.22 -31.73 13.33
CA GLU A 255 10.23 -32.08 12.32
C GLU A 255 11.59 -32.40 12.96
N TYR A 256 11.97 -31.67 14.00
CA TYR A 256 13.20 -31.89 14.75
C TYR A 256 13.15 -33.24 15.51
N ASP A 257 12.03 -33.57 16.18
CA ASP A 257 11.83 -34.82 16.89
C ASP A 257 11.76 -36.06 15.95
N SER A 258 11.32 -35.86 14.70
CA SER A 258 11.25 -36.91 13.67
C SER A 258 12.61 -37.22 13.03
N SER A 259 13.57 -36.30 13.13
CA SER A 259 14.91 -36.42 12.51
C SER A 259 16.01 -36.93 13.46
N GLY A 260 15.73 -37.08 14.76
CA GLY A 260 16.63 -37.60 15.79
C GLY A 260 16.26 -39.04 16.19
#